data_698d2403feb9443257a4db80f9fbefe1
#
_entry.id   698d2403feb9443257a4db80f9fbefe1
#
_cell.length_a   1.000
_cell.length_b   1.000
_cell.length_c   1.000
_cell.angle_alpha   90.00
_cell.angle_beta   90.00
_cell.angle_gamma   90.00
#
_symmetry.space_group_name_H-M   'P 1'
#
loop_
_entity.id
_entity.type
_entity.pdbx_description
1 polymer ?
#
loop_
_entity_poly.entity_id
_entity_poly.type
_entity_poly.pdbx_seq_one_letter_code
_entity_poly.pdbx_strand_id
1 'polypeptide(L)'
;MRLPRFLSVILLGLEAALAESTQKWSIQDFKTLVTFGDSYTDDTRISYFINHNGSAPPVGWVEPITNESASGGYIWGHFVHQYAHLSHRYNYAVSGASCSNKITPRATSFGLYPSVLEYEVPAFTADNAYHIPSTGEKFLQNDPDSTIYSIWIGTNDLGNYAFLTDSQVANNTIPDYIDCVFNALDGVYKAAKGKYFVIMNMVPLQLAPLYATPENGGIGANNYWPDKSGNFTEISYRMWEQVSTVNQVYDYRTPFEWVVGKRYPGAKVAVMDMYSLISDIYYHPQQYLNGSAPANVTGYIHHCNVAGSECETLSSPDSFLWYDQLHPSQRTDEIIAEEFIKVVKGGSEYATYWS
;
A
#
# COMPACT_ATOMS: atom_id res chain seq x y z
N MET A 1 -29.31 -42.37 12.26
CA MET A 1 -29.28 -41.18 13.12
C MET A 1 -29.52 -39.97 12.22
N ARG A 2 -30.69 -39.35 12.25
CA ARG A 2 -31.04 -38.20 11.39
C ARG A 2 -30.54 -36.95 12.06
N LEU A 3 -29.62 -36.21 11.43
CA LEU A 3 -29.21 -34.86 11.88
C LEU A 3 -30.45 -33.95 11.91
N PRO A 4 -30.56 -33.09 12.92
CA PRO A 4 -31.73 -32.21 13.04
C PRO A 4 -31.72 -31.18 11.90
N ARG A 5 -32.88 -31.02 11.26
CA ARG A 5 -33.11 -30.05 10.15
C ARG A 5 -32.72 -28.62 10.46
N PHE A 6 -32.50 -28.28 11.72
CA PHE A 6 -32.07 -26.93 12.15
C PHE A 6 -30.64 -26.55 11.75
N LEU A 7 -29.69 -27.52 11.71
CA LEU A 7 -28.31 -27.21 11.29
C LEU A 7 -28.19 -26.89 9.79
N SER A 8 -29.03 -27.54 8.96
CA SER A 8 -29.02 -27.30 7.51
C SER A 8 -29.53 -25.91 7.13
N VAL A 9 -30.47 -25.36 7.91
CA VAL A 9 -31.02 -24.00 7.63
C VAL A 9 -30.01 -22.90 8.02
N ILE A 10 -29.22 -23.12 9.07
CA ILE A 10 -28.20 -22.16 9.51
C ILE A 10 -27.02 -22.12 8.53
N LEU A 11 -26.56 -23.28 8.03
CA LEU A 11 -25.51 -23.32 7.01
C LEU A 11 -25.92 -22.66 5.68
N LEU A 12 -27.15 -22.95 5.21
CA LEU A 12 -27.68 -22.32 3.98
C LEU A 12 -27.88 -20.82 4.13
N GLY A 13 -28.23 -20.34 5.31
CA GLY A 13 -28.33 -18.91 5.62
C GLY A 13 -26.98 -18.20 5.64
N LEU A 14 -25.92 -18.86 6.11
CA LEU A 14 -24.56 -18.31 6.12
C LEU A 14 -23.97 -18.23 4.70
N GLU A 15 -24.15 -19.29 3.89
CA GLU A 15 -23.67 -19.30 2.50
C GLU A 15 -24.43 -18.27 1.64
N ALA A 16 -25.73 -18.11 1.85
CA ALA A 16 -26.52 -17.08 1.15
C ALA A 16 -26.10 -15.66 1.56
N ALA A 17 -25.82 -15.41 2.84
CA ALA A 17 -25.35 -14.13 3.34
C ALA A 17 -23.93 -13.78 2.83
N LEU A 18 -23.04 -14.80 2.76
CA LEU A 18 -21.71 -14.64 2.16
C LEU A 18 -21.79 -14.41 0.65
N ALA A 19 -22.65 -15.14 -0.07
CA ALA A 19 -22.87 -14.95 -1.50
C ALA A 19 -23.50 -13.59 -1.84
N GLU A 20 -24.39 -13.08 -0.96
CA GLU A 20 -24.99 -11.76 -1.16
C GLU A 20 -24.03 -10.61 -0.88
N SER A 21 -23.03 -10.80 0.01
CA SER A 21 -21.97 -9.81 0.27
C SER A 21 -20.98 -9.68 -0.89
N THR A 22 -20.68 -10.77 -1.59
CA THR A 22 -19.72 -10.76 -2.72
C THR A 22 -20.30 -10.15 -3.99
N GLN A 23 -21.61 -10.06 -4.14
CA GLN A 23 -22.26 -9.56 -5.36
C GLN A 23 -22.45 -8.03 -5.43
N LYS A 24 -22.15 -7.29 -4.35
CA LYS A 24 -22.47 -5.84 -4.25
C LYS A 24 -21.31 -4.90 -4.50
N TRP A 25 -20.08 -5.41 -4.71
CA TRP A 25 -18.96 -4.57 -5.08
C TRP A 25 -18.97 -4.35 -6.60
N SER A 26 -19.35 -3.19 -7.05
CA SER A 26 -18.93 -2.66 -8.34
C SER A 26 -19.14 -1.16 -8.37
N ILE A 27 -18.11 -0.41 -8.69
CA ILE A 27 -18.23 0.98 -9.03
C ILE A 27 -18.51 1.08 -10.52
N GLN A 28 -19.63 1.71 -10.88
CA GLN A 28 -20.07 1.80 -12.28
C GLN A 28 -19.30 2.86 -13.07
N ASP A 29 -18.83 3.88 -12.39
CA ASP A 29 -18.22 5.06 -13.00
C ASP A 29 -17.00 5.50 -12.18
N PHE A 30 -15.90 4.76 -12.33
CA PHE A 30 -14.65 5.06 -11.64
C PHE A 30 -13.97 6.27 -12.28
N LYS A 31 -14.00 7.42 -11.62
CA LYS A 31 -13.45 8.70 -12.12
C LYS A 31 -12.30 9.25 -11.31
N THR A 32 -12.28 8.96 -10.01
CA THR A 32 -11.33 9.56 -9.09
C THR A 32 -10.64 8.51 -8.23
N LEU A 33 -9.33 8.57 -8.15
CA LEU A 33 -8.50 7.77 -7.24
C LEU A 33 -7.85 8.68 -6.20
N VAL A 34 -8.01 8.34 -4.92
CA VAL A 34 -7.30 8.98 -3.80
C VAL A 34 -6.47 7.93 -3.09
N THR A 35 -5.16 8.18 -2.94
CA THR A 35 -4.21 7.20 -2.40
C THR A 35 -3.48 7.72 -1.18
N PHE A 36 -3.22 6.80 -0.22
CA PHE A 36 -2.45 7.00 1.00
C PHE A 36 -1.42 5.88 1.13
N GLY A 37 -0.26 6.17 1.72
CA GLY A 37 0.75 5.15 1.93
C GLY A 37 2.17 5.67 2.00
N ASP A 38 3.11 4.80 1.66
CA ASP A 38 4.53 5.09 1.70
C ASP A 38 5.17 5.17 0.30
N SER A 39 6.47 4.86 0.20
CA SER A 39 7.22 4.87 -1.07
C SER A 39 6.69 3.91 -2.14
N TYR A 40 5.86 2.95 -1.79
CA TYR A 40 5.18 2.07 -2.75
C TYR A 40 4.02 2.77 -3.47
N THR A 41 3.68 3.99 -3.05
CA THR A 41 2.54 4.76 -3.58
C THR A 41 2.89 6.22 -3.88
N ASP A 42 3.94 6.77 -3.24
CA ASP A 42 4.38 8.17 -3.42
C ASP A 42 4.91 8.41 -4.84
N ASP A 43 4.43 9.44 -5.51
CA ASP A 43 5.07 9.91 -6.76
C ASP A 43 6.40 10.62 -6.45
N THR A 44 6.35 11.69 -5.66
CA THR A 44 7.52 12.44 -5.17
C THR A 44 7.12 13.47 -4.09
N ARG A 45 6.05 13.25 -3.35
CA ARG A 45 5.59 14.18 -2.30
C ARG A 45 6.65 14.43 -1.23
N ILE A 46 7.46 13.41 -0.92
CA ILE A 46 8.60 13.56 -0.01
C ILE A 46 9.58 14.64 -0.47
N SER A 47 9.76 14.84 -1.77
CA SER A 47 10.67 15.85 -2.33
C SER A 47 10.22 17.28 -1.97
N TYR A 48 8.92 17.51 -1.80
CA TYR A 48 8.45 18.81 -1.30
C TYR A 48 8.99 19.08 0.11
N PHE A 49 8.86 18.12 1.04
CA PHE A 49 9.37 18.25 2.41
C PHE A 49 10.89 18.47 2.44
N ILE A 50 11.64 17.70 1.65
CA ILE A 50 13.10 17.83 1.56
C ILE A 50 13.48 19.23 1.09
N ASN A 51 12.83 19.72 0.04
CA ASN A 51 13.14 21.02 -0.57
C ASN A 51 12.64 22.23 0.27
N HIS A 52 11.76 21.99 1.25
CA HIS A 52 11.17 23.03 2.12
C HIS A 52 11.47 22.80 3.60
N ASN A 53 12.62 22.18 3.93
CA ASN A 53 13.09 21.95 5.31
C ASN A 53 12.02 21.30 6.21
N GLY A 54 11.29 20.31 5.72
CA GLY A 54 10.24 19.59 6.45
C GLY A 54 8.89 20.28 6.47
N SER A 55 8.73 21.40 5.81
CA SER A 55 7.42 22.06 5.70
C SER A 55 6.50 21.31 4.76
N ALA A 56 5.25 21.13 5.18
CA ALA A 56 4.23 20.46 4.38
C ALA A 56 3.81 21.30 3.15
N PRO A 57 3.39 20.66 2.05
CA PRO A 57 2.70 21.33 0.97
C PRO A 57 1.50 22.15 1.47
N PRO A 58 1.23 23.32 0.91
CA PRO A 58 0.05 24.11 1.27
C PRO A 58 -1.24 23.41 0.83
N VAL A 59 -2.35 23.75 1.49
CA VAL A 59 -3.68 23.28 1.09
C VAL A 59 -3.97 23.67 -0.36
N GLY A 60 -4.48 22.72 -1.13
CA GLY A 60 -4.72 22.91 -2.57
C GLY A 60 -3.47 22.75 -3.45
N TRP A 61 -2.40 22.18 -2.91
CA TRP A 61 -1.22 21.89 -3.71
C TRP A 61 -1.47 20.68 -4.62
N VAL A 62 -1.14 20.85 -5.90
CA VAL A 62 -1.21 19.79 -6.90
C VAL A 62 0.16 19.15 -7.03
N GLU A 63 0.23 17.86 -6.74
CA GLU A 63 1.47 17.10 -6.90
C GLU A 63 1.84 16.97 -8.38
N PRO A 64 3.08 17.30 -8.76
CA PRO A 64 3.56 17.07 -10.12
C PRO A 64 3.60 15.57 -10.44
N ILE A 65 3.18 15.19 -11.65
CA ILE A 65 3.39 13.83 -12.16
C ILE A 65 4.85 13.72 -12.60
N THR A 66 5.56 12.75 -12.05
CA THR A 66 6.98 12.52 -12.36
C THR A 66 7.24 11.03 -12.54
N ASN A 67 8.34 10.69 -13.18
CA ASN A 67 8.87 9.33 -13.31
C ASN A 67 10.06 9.07 -12.38
N GLU A 68 10.12 9.79 -11.26
CA GLU A 68 11.22 9.73 -10.29
C GLU A 68 10.79 9.09 -8.98
N SER A 69 9.79 8.19 -9.01
CA SER A 69 9.33 7.47 -7.83
C SER A 69 10.36 6.46 -7.32
N ALA A 70 10.12 5.89 -6.16
CA ALA A 70 10.96 4.85 -5.58
C ALA A 70 11.03 3.55 -6.43
N SER A 71 10.15 3.41 -7.42
CA SER A 71 10.16 2.31 -8.40
C SER A 71 11.05 2.57 -9.61
N GLY A 72 11.74 3.71 -9.65
CA GLY A 72 12.61 4.12 -10.75
C GLY A 72 11.87 4.53 -12.02
N GLY A 73 10.63 4.91 -11.88
CA GLY A 73 9.74 5.31 -12.96
C GLY A 73 8.41 5.82 -12.43
N TYR A 74 7.33 5.62 -13.18
CA TYR A 74 5.99 5.94 -12.70
C TYR A 74 5.49 4.88 -11.72
N ILE A 75 4.69 5.31 -10.74
CA ILE A 75 4.09 4.46 -9.70
C ILE A 75 2.75 3.86 -10.16
N TRP A 76 2.29 2.77 -9.54
CA TRP A 76 1.06 2.06 -9.89
C TRP A 76 -0.17 2.98 -10.01
N GLY A 77 -0.32 3.95 -9.11
CA GLY A 77 -1.45 4.89 -9.14
C GLY A 77 -1.47 5.77 -10.40
N HIS A 78 -0.32 6.07 -10.98
CA HIS A 78 -0.21 6.75 -12.28
C HIS A 78 -0.74 5.85 -13.41
N PHE A 79 -0.36 4.57 -13.44
CA PHE A 79 -0.84 3.62 -14.45
C PHE A 79 -2.34 3.35 -14.31
N VAL A 80 -2.88 3.27 -13.08
CA VAL A 80 -4.33 3.20 -12.87
C VAL A 80 -5.03 4.41 -13.49
N HIS A 81 -4.50 5.62 -13.27
CA HIS A 81 -5.05 6.83 -13.85
C HIS A 81 -5.07 6.78 -15.39
N GLN A 82 -3.99 6.29 -16.00
CA GLN A 82 -3.90 6.17 -17.46
C GLN A 82 -4.82 5.06 -18.01
N TYR A 83 -4.75 3.85 -17.46
CA TYR A 83 -5.44 2.67 -18.01
C TYR A 83 -6.95 2.70 -17.78
N ALA A 84 -7.40 3.28 -16.66
CA ALA A 84 -8.81 3.47 -16.38
C ALA A 84 -9.37 4.80 -16.90
N HIS A 85 -8.54 5.64 -17.52
CA HIS A 85 -8.91 6.97 -18.04
C HIS A 85 -9.59 7.84 -16.98
N LEU A 86 -8.99 7.89 -15.77
CA LEU A 86 -9.56 8.66 -14.67
C LEU A 86 -9.53 10.16 -14.95
N SER A 87 -10.53 10.87 -14.46
CA SER A 87 -10.58 12.34 -14.52
C SER A 87 -9.63 12.97 -13.49
N HIS A 88 -9.48 12.32 -12.32
CA HIS A 88 -8.71 12.87 -11.21
C HIS A 88 -7.94 11.77 -10.46
N ARG A 89 -6.73 12.13 -10.03
CA ARG A 89 -5.91 11.36 -9.11
C ARG A 89 -5.30 12.29 -8.07
N TYR A 90 -5.47 11.95 -6.80
CA TYR A 90 -4.90 12.69 -5.68
C TYR A 90 -4.07 11.72 -4.83
N ASN A 91 -2.78 11.96 -4.75
CA ASN A 91 -1.86 11.13 -4.00
C ASN A 91 -1.40 11.86 -2.74
N TYR A 92 -1.64 11.29 -1.56
CA TYR A 92 -1.20 11.81 -0.27
C TYR A 92 -0.04 11.03 0.31
N ALA A 93 0.31 9.89 -0.29
CA ALA A 93 1.40 9.03 0.16
C ALA A 93 2.72 9.79 0.24
N VAL A 94 3.57 9.42 1.21
CA VAL A 94 4.89 10.01 1.40
C VAL A 94 5.93 8.91 1.56
N SER A 95 6.96 8.91 0.72
CA SER A 95 8.08 7.97 0.83
C SER A 95 8.69 8.01 2.22
N GLY A 96 8.86 6.82 2.83
CA GLY A 96 9.35 6.69 4.20
C GLY A 96 8.28 6.78 5.29
N ALA A 97 7.02 7.06 4.94
CA ALA A 97 5.94 7.12 5.91
C ALA A 97 5.75 5.79 6.66
N SER A 98 5.47 5.89 7.94
CA SER A 98 4.82 4.85 8.73
C SER A 98 3.34 5.21 8.94
N CYS A 99 2.56 4.28 9.46
CA CYS A 99 1.16 4.57 9.75
C CYS A 99 1.02 5.69 10.81
N SER A 100 1.83 5.64 11.87
CA SER A 100 1.87 6.70 12.90
C SER A 100 3.26 6.83 13.52
N ASN A 101 3.74 8.06 13.63
CA ASN A 101 4.95 8.39 14.37
C ASN A 101 4.85 8.14 15.89
N LYS A 102 3.66 7.87 16.42
CA LYS A 102 3.48 7.46 17.81
C LYS A 102 3.74 5.98 18.04
N ILE A 103 3.82 5.19 16.96
CA ILE A 103 4.06 3.75 16.98
C ILE A 103 5.46 3.44 16.47
N THR A 104 5.76 3.86 15.25
CA THR A 104 7.00 3.60 14.52
C THR A 104 7.59 4.90 13.97
N PRO A 105 8.12 5.79 14.83
CA PRO A 105 8.70 7.05 14.38
C PRO A 105 9.97 6.80 13.56
N ARG A 106 10.10 7.51 12.43
CA ARG A 106 11.29 7.45 11.59
C ARG A 106 11.87 8.85 11.43
N ALA A 107 13.16 8.99 11.76
CA ALA A 107 13.85 10.28 11.71
C ALA A 107 14.41 10.57 10.31
N THR A 108 14.38 11.85 9.95
CA THR A 108 15.04 12.42 8.77
C THR A 108 15.98 13.53 9.18
N SER A 109 16.69 14.12 8.23
CA SER A 109 17.50 15.32 8.47
C SER A 109 16.67 16.57 8.81
N PHE A 110 15.38 16.58 8.49
CA PHE A 110 14.45 17.70 8.75
C PHE A 110 13.41 17.42 9.85
N GLY A 111 13.52 16.29 10.56
CA GLY A 111 12.58 15.90 11.61
C GLY A 111 12.10 14.46 11.49
N LEU A 112 10.81 14.20 11.71
CA LEU A 112 10.21 12.90 11.43
C LEU A 112 9.67 12.84 10.00
N TYR A 113 9.67 11.66 9.40
CA TYR A 113 8.91 11.42 8.16
C TYR A 113 7.44 11.76 8.40
N PRO A 114 6.77 12.44 7.45
CA PRO A 114 5.33 12.57 7.48
C PRO A 114 4.67 11.19 7.50
N SER A 115 3.72 10.98 8.41
CA SER A 115 3.04 9.69 8.57
C SER A 115 1.58 9.77 8.13
N VAL A 116 0.95 8.63 7.96
CA VAL A 116 -0.44 8.60 7.48
C VAL A 116 -1.37 9.35 8.44
N LEU A 117 -1.33 9.05 9.76
CA LEU A 117 -2.26 9.68 10.71
C LEU A 117 -1.90 11.13 11.04
N GLU A 118 -0.63 11.47 11.12
CA GLU A 118 -0.20 12.80 11.55
C GLU A 118 -0.11 13.81 10.38
N TYR A 119 -0.02 13.33 9.12
CA TYR A 119 0.08 14.22 7.97
C TYR A 119 -0.90 13.88 6.83
N GLU A 120 -0.90 12.66 6.28
CA GLU A 120 -1.62 12.38 5.01
C GLU A 120 -3.13 12.55 5.14
N VAL A 121 -3.73 11.96 6.17
CA VAL A 121 -5.17 12.10 6.44
C VAL A 121 -5.56 13.53 6.83
N PRO A 122 -4.82 14.25 7.68
CA PRO A 122 -5.04 15.67 7.89
C PRO A 122 -4.94 16.54 6.63
N ALA A 123 -3.92 16.30 5.77
CA ALA A 123 -3.76 17.03 4.50
C ALA A 123 -4.94 16.77 3.56
N PHE A 124 -5.33 15.51 3.38
CA PHE A 124 -6.53 15.14 2.64
C PHE A 124 -7.80 15.83 3.20
N THR A 125 -7.96 15.85 4.52
CA THR A 125 -9.12 16.46 5.16
C THR A 125 -9.18 17.97 4.90
N ALA A 126 -8.04 18.64 4.95
CA ALA A 126 -7.94 20.07 4.65
C ALA A 126 -8.26 20.35 3.16
N ASP A 127 -7.70 19.57 2.25
CA ASP A 127 -7.96 19.69 0.81
C ASP A 127 -9.41 19.37 0.46
N ASN A 128 -10.00 18.39 1.16
CA ASN A 128 -11.41 18.03 0.94
C ASN A 128 -12.39 19.14 1.37
N ALA A 129 -12.00 20.00 2.29
CA ALA A 129 -12.78 21.15 2.70
C ALA A 129 -12.46 22.43 1.89
N TYR A 130 -11.38 22.41 1.11
CA TYR A 130 -10.87 23.58 0.41
C TYR A 130 -11.63 23.89 -0.87
N HIS A 131 -11.93 25.17 -1.08
CA HIS A 131 -12.48 25.70 -2.32
C HIS A 131 -11.46 26.66 -2.95
N ILE A 132 -11.28 26.53 -4.26
CA ILE A 132 -10.31 27.34 -5.03
C ILE A 132 -10.82 28.79 -5.03
N PRO A 133 -10.07 29.77 -4.48
CA PRO A 133 -10.57 31.13 -4.33
C PRO A 133 -10.95 31.82 -5.64
N SER A 134 -10.30 31.47 -6.76
CA SER A 134 -10.54 32.09 -8.05
C SER A 134 -11.80 31.60 -8.75
N THR A 135 -12.27 30.37 -8.48
CA THR A 135 -13.42 29.74 -9.13
C THR A 135 -14.57 29.49 -8.16
N GLY A 136 -14.29 29.36 -6.86
CA GLY A 136 -15.24 28.92 -5.84
C GLY A 136 -15.52 27.41 -5.89
N GLU A 137 -14.89 26.67 -6.79
CA GLU A 137 -15.07 25.23 -6.93
C GLU A 137 -14.33 24.45 -5.83
N LYS A 138 -14.86 23.29 -5.46
CA LYS A 138 -14.20 22.37 -4.55
C LYS A 138 -12.89 21.87 -5.17
N PHE A 139 -11.81 21.87 -4.43
CA PHE A 139 -10.50 21.43 -4.92
C PHE A 139 -10.51 19.93 -5.28
N LEU A 140 -10.97 19.07 -4.35
CA LEU A 140 -11.08 17.63 -4.64
C LEU A 140 -12.41 17.32 -5.35
N GLN A 141 -12.29 16.78 -6.54
CA GLN A 141 -13.44 16.27 -7.32
C GLN A 141 -13.64 14.78 -6.97
N ASN A 142 -14.12 14.52 -5.76
CA ASN A 142 -14.21 13.20 -5.15
C ASN A 142 -15.65 12.80 -4.82
N ASP A 143 -16.52 12.76 -5.83
CA ASP A 143 -17.88 12.25 -5.66
C ASP A 143 -17.87 10.84 -5.07
N PRO A 144 -18.63 10.57 -3.97
CA PRO A 144 -18.60 9.29 -3.28
C PRO A 144 -18.97 8.08 -4.14
N ASP A 145 -19.76 8.26 -5.20
CA ASP A 145 -20.20 7.17 -6.06
C ASP A 145 -19.20 6.83 -7.17
N SER A 146 -18.21 7.69 -7.41
CA SER A 146 -17.20 7.52 -8.47
C SER A 146 -15.76 7.59 -7.99
N THR A 147 -15.54 7.62 -6.66
CA THR A 147 -14.22 7.72 -6.06
C THR A 147 -13.83 6.45 -5.31
N ILE A 148 -12.59 5.98 -5.57
CA ILE A 148 -11.93 4.96 -4.77
C ILE A 148 -10.91 5.62 -3.84
N TYR A 149 -10.92 5.23 -2.57
CA TYR A 149 -9.90 5.56 -1.57
C TYR A 149 -9.06 4.34 -1.31
N SER A 150 -7.75 4.40 -1.58
CA SER A 150 -6.84 3.28 -1.37
C SER A 150 -5.79 3.61 -0.32
N ILE A 151 -5.49 2.63 0.56
CA ILE A 151 -4.40 2.71 1.52
C ILE A 151 -3.46 1.51 1.35
N TRP A 152 -2.17 1.78 1.20
CA TRP A 152 -1.10 0.79 1.16
C TRP A 152 0.06 1.25 2.02
N ILE A 153 0.11 0.77 3.26
CA ILE A 153 1.07 1.20 4.28
C ILE A 153 1.51 0.02 5.14
N GLY A 154 2.72 0.08 5.66
CA GLY A 154 3.23 -0.90 6.60
C GLY A 154 4.63 -1.41 6.30
N THR A 155 5.17 -1.17 5.10
CA THR A 155 6.54 -1.57 4.74
C THR A 155 7.55 -0.99 5.72
N ASN A 156 7.38 0.27 6.10
CA ASN A 156 8.23 0.94 7.05
C ASN A 156 7.91 0.59 8.51
N ASP A 157 6.65 0.32 8.83
CA ASP A 157 6.23 -0.11 10.18
C ASP A 157 6.81 -1.47 10.53
N LEU A 158 6.77 -2.43 9.58
CA LEU A 158 7.28 -3.79 9.79
C LEU A 158 8.80 -3.90 9.58
N GLY A 159 9.43 -2.91 8.95
CA GLY A 159 10.82 -2.94 8.51
C GLY A 159 11.86 -2.76 9.62
N ASN A 160 13.12 -2.59 9.17
CA ASN A 160 14.23 -2.20 10.04
C ASN A 160 13.99 -0.83 10.68
N TYR A 161 14.51 -0.64 11.87
CA TYR A 161 14.28 0.51 12.76
C TYR A 161 12.81 0.68 13.19
N ALA A 162 12.01 -0.40 13.09
CA ALA A 162 10.64 -0.49 13.53
C ALA A 162 10.38 -1.88 14.16
N PHE A 163 9.25 -2.55 13.84
CA PHE A 163 8.92 -3.84 14.48
C PHE A 163 9.96 -4.95 14.23
N LEU A 164 10.58 -5.01 13.04
CA LEU A 164 11.58 -6.05 12.75
C LEU A 164 12.77 -6.05 13.71
N THR A 165 13.16 -4.86 14.18
CA THR A 165 14.32 -4.66 15.05
C THR A 165 13.94 -4.26 16.48
N ASP A 166 12.67 -4.43 16.85
CA ASP A 166 12.12 -4.06 18.17
C ASP A 166 12.37 -2.59 18.53
N SER A 167 12.34 -1.70 17.52
CA SER A 167 12.65 -0.27 17.64
C SER A 167 11.41 0.63 17.69
N GLN A 168 10.20 0.07 17.66
CA GLN A 168 8.94 0.78 17.84
C GLN A 168 8.88 1.43 19.24
N VAL A 169 8.03 2.44 19.38
CA VAL A 169 7.79 3.06 20.70
C VAL A 169 7.32 1.99 21.69
N ALA A 170 7.89 2.01 22.89
CA ALA A 170 7.63 1.01 23.93
C ALA A 170 6.12 0.82 24.18
N ASN A 171 5.71 -0.42 24.38
CA ASN A 171 4.33 -0.90 24.57
C ASN A 171 3.43 -0.82 23.32
N ASN A 172 3.95 -0.45 22.15
CA ASN A 172 3.21 -0.61 20.89
C ASN A 172 3.48 -2.00 20.27
N THR A 173 2.47 -2.52 19.64
CA THR A 173 2.42 -3.86 19.05
C THR A 173 1.90 -3.81 17.61
N ILE A 174 2.01 -4.91 16.87
CA ILE A 174 1.40 -5.04 15.54
C ILE A 174 -0.10 -4.73 15.54
N PRO A 175 -0.92 -5.19 16.52
CA PRO A 175 -2.29 -4.73 16.64
C PRO A 175 -2.49 -3.20 16.69
N ASP A 176 -1.61 -2.46 17.37
CA ASP A 176 -1.68 -0.98 17.41
C ASP A 176 -1.42 -0.36 16.03
N TYR A 177 -0.47 -0.93 15.25
CA TYR A 177 -0.26 -0.54 13.86
C TYR A 177 -1.52 -0.79 13.01
N ILE A 178 -2.18 -1.94 13.18
CA ILE A 178 -3.41 -2.24 12.44
C ILE A 178 -4.54 -1.31 12.87
N ASP A 179 -4.66 -1.00 14.16
CA ASP A 179 -5.58 0.02 14.68
C ASP A 179 -5.34 1.38 14.03
N CYS A 180 -4.07 1.73 13.82
CA CYS A 180 -3.71 2.95 13.11
C CYS A 180 -4.28 2.98 11.69
N VAL A 181 -4.16 1.90 10.92
CA VAL A 181 -4.70 1.81 9.56
C VAL A 181 -6.21 2.01 9.54
N PHE A 182 -6.95 1.33 10.44
CA PHE A 182 -8.40 1.52 10.53
C PHE A 182 -8.79 2.94 11.02
N ASN A 183 -7.96 3.57 11.85
CA ASN A 183 -8.16 4.96 12.27
C ASN A 183 -7.90 5.95 11.11
N ALA A 184 -6.95 5.64 10.21
CA ALA A 184 -6.74 6.41 8.98
C ALA A 184 -7.97 6.32 8.06
N LEU A 185 -8.50 5.12 7.85
CA LEU A 185 -9.75 4.91 7.10
C LEU A 185 -10.93 5.66 7.73
N ASP A 186 -11.04 5.69 9.07
CA ASP A 186 -12.02 6.51 9.80
C ASP A 186 -11.91 8.00 9.45
N GLY A 187 -10.69 8.52 9.43
CA GLY A 187 -10.42 9.92 9.09
C GLY A 187 -10.92 10.23 7.67
N VAL A 188 -10.56 9.39 6.70
CA VAL A 188 -10.99 9.54 5.31
C VAL A 188 -12.51 9.41 5.18
N TYR A 189 -13.12 8.38 5.80
CA TYR A 189 -14.57 8.19 5.77
C TYR A 189 -15.32 9.37 6.40
N LYS A 190 -14.87 9.88 7.53
CA LYS A 190 -15.50 11.04 8.20
C LYS A 190 -15.40 12.31 7.36
N ALA A 191 -14.26 12.54 6.72
CA ALA A 191 -14.03 13.72 5.90
C ALA A 191 -14.84 13.70 4.59
N ALA A 192 -14.81 12.59 3.85
CA ALA A 192 -15.34 12.52 2.49
C ALA A 192 -16.68 11.78 2.37
N LYS A 193 -17.10 11.01 3.39
CA LYS A 193 -18.23 10.07 3.29
C LYS A 193 -18.05 9.08 2.12
N GLY A 194 -16.78 8.67 1.91
CA GLY A 194 -16.41 7.74 0.83
C GLY A 194 -17.19 6.44 0.88
N LYS A 195 -17.53 5.92 -0.29
CA LYS A 195 -18.30 4.68 -0.43
C LYS A 195 -17.46 3.48 -0.82
N TYR A 196 -16.28 3.67 -1.39
CA TYR A 196 -15.45 2.59 -1.90
C TYR A 196 -14.02 2.72 -1.38
N PHE A 197 -13.58 1.70 -0.66
CA PHE A 197 -12.26 1.63 -0.07
C PHE A 197 -11.50 0.41 -0.58
N VAL A 198 -10.20 0.53 -0.84
CA VAL A 198 -9.30 -0.58 -1.12
C VAL A 198 -8.19 -0.56 -0.08
N ILE A 199 -8.10 -1.62 0.71
CA ILE A 199 -6.94 -1.89 1.57
C ILE A 199 -6.02 -2.80 0.78
N MET A 200 -4.81 -2.36 0.50
CA MET A 200 -3.78 -3.22 -0.08
C MET A 200 -2.99 -3.83 1.07
N ASN A 201 -2.99 -5.16 1.18
CA ASN A 201 -2.31 -5.84 2.26
C ASN A 201 -0.78 -5.85 2.07
N MET A 202 -0.04 -6.45 3.00
CA MET A 202 1.42 -6.47 2.92
C MET A 202 1.91 -7.43 1.85
N VAL A 203 2.86 -6.97 1.02
CA VAL A 203 3.62 -7.82 0.10
C VAL A 203 4.47 -8.83 0.87
N PRO A 204 4.96 -9.92 0.23
CA PRO A 204 5.87 -10.88 0.85
C PRO A 204 7.27 -10.26 1.03
N LEU A 205 7.43 -9.33 1.99
CA LEU A 205 8.67 -8.57 2.22
C LEU A 205 9.89 -9.47 2.47
N GLN A 206 9.70 -10.70 2.97
CA GLN A 206 10.77 -11.68 3.11
C GLN A 206 11.37 -12.14 1.77
N LEU A 207 10.73 -11.83 0.64
CA LEU A 207 11.26 -12.08 -0.71
C LEU A 207 12.01 -10.87 -1.29
N ALA A 208 11.87 -9.68 -0.69
CA ALA A 208 12.62 -8.51 -1.12
C ALA A 208 14.11 -8.66 -0.76
N PRO A 209 15.06 -8.26 -1.62
CA PRO A 209 16.49 -8.40 -1.36
C PRO A 209 16.96 -7.82 -0.02
N LEU A 210 16.28 -6.81 0.49
CA LEU A 210 16.55 -6.22 1.79
C LEU A 210 16.37 -7.22 2.96
N TYR A 211 15.41 -8.14 2.86
CA TYR A 211 15.02 -9.05 3.94
C TYR A 211 15.18 -10.54 3.60
N ALA A 212 15.45 -10.87 2.35
CA ALA A 212 15.61 -12.24 1.88
C ALA A 212 16.88 -12.92 2.45
N THR A 213 16.90 -14.25 2.39
CA THR A 213 18.12 -15.02 2.67
C THR A 213 19.08 -14.92 1.48
N PRO A 214 20.40 -15.14 1.66
CA PRO A 214 21.39 -14.99 0.59
C PRO A 214 21.10 -15.86 -0.65
N GLU A 215 20.60 -17.08 -0.46
CA GLU A 215 20.20 -17.98 -1.55
C GLU A 215 19.01 -17.47 -2.36
N ASN A 216 18.23 -16.53 -1.78
CA ASN A 216 17.10 -15.86 -2.42
C ASN A 216 17.41 -14.39 -2.79
N GLY A 217 18.68 -14.04 -2.93
CA GLY A 217 19.12 -12.71 -3.34
C GLY A 217 19.26 -11.69 -2.22
N GLY A 218 19.18 -12.14 -0.96
CA GLY A 218 19.35 -11.26 0.21
C GLY A 218 20.74 -10.65 0.30
N ILE A 219 20.80 -9.35 0.59
CA ILE A 219 22.03 -8.57 0.67
C ILE A 219 22.34 -8.14 2.10
N GLY A 220 23.62 -7.90 2.39
CA GLY A 220 24.12 -7.39 3.66
C GLY A 220 23.83 -5.90 3.87
N ALA A 221 24.75 -5.23 4.58
CA ALA A 221 24.68 -3.79 4.80
C ALA A 221 24.52 -3.03 3.47
N ASN A 222 23.62 -2.07 3.45
CA ASN A 222 23.24 -1.29 2.27
C ASN A 222 22.76 0.11 2.69
N ASN A 223 22.38 0.96 1.75
CA ASN A 223 21.97 2.33 2.03
C ASN A 223 20.66 2.45 2.86
N TYR A 224 19.76 1.45 2.82
CA TYR A 224 18.56 1.43 3.66
C TYR A 224 18.81 0.81 5.04
N TRP A 225 19.82 -0.04 5.16
CA TRP A 225 20.18 -0.71 6.41
C TRP A 225 21.71 -0.85 6.56
N PRO A 226 22.42 0.26 6.86
CA PRO A 226 23.89 0.28 6.91
C PRO A 226 24.51 -0.64 7.98
N ASP A 227 23.78 -0.86 9.07
CA ASP A 227 24.21 -1.70 10.22
C ASP A 227 23.50 -3.07 10.23
N LYS A 228 22.99 -3.53 9.08
CA LYS A 228 22.30 -4.82 8.97
C LYS A 228 23.17 -5.97 9.51
N SER A 229 22.60 -6.73 10.45
CA SER A 229 23.26 -7.93 10.98
C SER A 229 23.41 -9.03 9.93
N GLY A 230 24.35 -9.96 10.14
CA GLY A 230 24.53 -11.11 9.26
C GLY A 230 23.54 -12.26 9.47
N ASN A 231 22.57 -12.13 10.35
CA ASN A 231 21.59 -13.20 10.62
C ASN A 231 20.41 -13.14 9.64
N PHE A 232 20.67 -13.42 8.38
CA PHE A 232 19.68 -13.35 7.30
C PHE A 232 18.49 -14.28 7.52
N THR A 233 18.72 -15.47 8.05
CA THR A 233 17.65 -16.45 8.29
C THR A 233 16.64 -15.92 9.30
N GLU A 234 17.11 -15.35 10.41
CA GLU A 234 16.23 -14.75 11.41
C GLU A 234 15.49 -13.53 10.87
N ILE A 235 16.20 -12.65 10.15
CA ILE A 235 15.58 -11.46 9.53
C ILE A 235 14.45 -11.88 8.59
N SER A 236 14.72 -12.81 7.69
CA SER A 236 13.73 -13.29 6.71
C SER A 236 12.54 -13.98 7.39
N TYR A 237 12.80 -14.82 8.40
CA TYR A 237 11.76 -15.50 9.15
C TYR A 237 10.87 -14.54 9.95
N ARG A 238 11.47 -13.61 10.70
CA ARG A 238 10.71 -12.58 11.44
C ARG A 238 9.88 -11.71 10.50
N MET A 239 10.43 -11.33 9.35
CA MET A 239 9.68 -10.56 8.36
C MET A 239 8.48 -11.34 7.81
N TRP A 240 8.69 -12.62 7.47
CA TRP A 240 7.60 -13.50 7.04
C TRP A 240 6.52 -13.66 8.11
N GLU A 241 6.90 -13.85 9.37
CA GLU A 241 5.98 -13.99 10.49
C GLU A 241 5.14 -12.73 10.71
N GLN A 242 5.77 -11.56 10.68
CA GLN A 242 5.08 -10.27 10.82
C GLN A 242 4.11 -10.01 9.67
N VAL A 243 4.55 -10.17 8.42
CA VAL A 243 3.72 -10.01 7.23
C VAL A 243 2.53 -10.96 7.26
N SER A 244 2.77 -12.25 7.56
CA SER A 244 1.71 -13.26 7.65
C SER A 244 0.70 -12.92 8.74
N THR A 245 1.18 -12.44 9.90
CA THR A 245 0.31 -12.01 11.01
C THR A 245 -0.56 -10.82 10.62
N VAL A 246 0.04 -9.79 10.00
CA VAL A 246 -0.70 -8.59 9.57
C VAL A 246 -1.77 -8.95 8.54
N ASN A 247 -1.41 -9.73 7.52
CA ASN A 247 -2.36 -10.10 6.47
C ASN A 247 -3.51 -10.95 7.02
N GLN A 248 -3.20 -11.89 7.93
CA GLN A 248 -4.23 -12.68 8.61
C GLN A 248 -5.18 -11.79 9.46
N VAL A 249 -4.65 -10.75 10.10
CA VAL A 249 -5.51 -9.81 10.84
C VAL A 249 -6.39 -9.00 9.90
N TYR A 250 -5.90 -8.57 8.74
CA TYR A 250 -6.75 -7.91 7.73
C TYR A 250 -7.90 -8.81 7.28
N ASP A 251 -7.66 -10.11 7.06
CA ASP A 251 -8.68 -11.07 6.63
C ASP A 251 -9.84 -11.20 7.62
N TYR A 252 -9.56 -11.14 8.94
CA TYR A 252 -10.60 -11.25 9.96
C TYR A 252 -11.16 -9.90 10.40
N ARG A 253 -10.32 -8.90 10.51
CA ARG A 253 -10.71 -7.60 11.03
C ARG A 253 -11.54 -6.80 10.04
N THR A 254 -11.20 -6.84 8.75
CA THR A 254 -11.95 -6.07 7.74
C THR A 254 -13.43 -6.46 7.72
N PRO A 255 -13.81 -7.74 7.58
CA PRO A 255 -15.23 -8.12 7.67
C PRO A 255 -15.85 -7.81 9.03
N PHE A 256 -15.08 -7.91 10.13
CA PHE A 256 -15.62 -7.52 11.44
C PHE A 256 -16.00 -6.03 11.47
N GLU A 257 -15.15 -5.13 11.02
CA GLU A 257 -15.39 -3.69 11.02
C GLU A 257 -16.54 -3.28 10.07
N TRP A 258 -16.63 -3.90 8.90
CA TRP A 258 -17.66 -3.56 7.90
C TRP A 258 -19.00 -4.24 8.16
N VAL A 259 -19.01 -5.54 8.39
CA VAL A 259 -20.23 -6.34 8.44
C VAL A 259 -20.79 -6.44 9.86
N VAL A 260 -19.94 -6.73 10.85
CA VAL A 260 -20.36 -6.93 12.25
C VAL A 260 -20.42 -5.60 12.98
N GLY A 261 -19.33 -4.86 13.01
CA GLY A 261 -19.19 -3.58 13.71
C GLY A 261 -19.95 -2.44 13.04
N LYS A 262 -20.22 -2.55 11.74
CA LYS A 262 -20.87 -1.51 10.91
C LYS A 262 -20.23 -0.13 11.11
N ARG A 263 -18.90 -0.12 11.18
CA ARG A 263 -18.10 1.09 11.48
C ARG A 263 -18.22 2.12 10.36
N TYR A 264 -18.47 1.67 9.12
CA TYR A 264 -18.54 2.50 7.91
C TYR A 264 -19.88 2.34 7.18
N PRO A 265 -20.99 2.87 7.74
CA PRO A 265 -22.33 2.67 7.16
C PRO A 265 -22.41 3.15 5.71
N GLY A 266 -22.82 2.25 4.80
CA GLY A 266 -22.97 2.53 3.37
C GLY A 266 -21.66 2.51 2.57
N ALA A 267 -20.52 2.29 3.22
CA ALA A 267 -19.25 2.07 2.54
C ALA A 267 -19.02 0.58 2.25
N LYS A 268 -18.25 0.33 1.21
CA LYS A 268 -17.79 -0.98 0.77
C LYS A 268 -16.27 -1.02 0.81
N VAL A 269 -15.69 -2.19 1.02
CA VAL A 269 -14.24 -2.37 1.04
C VAL A 269 -13.84 -3.58 0.22
N ALA A 270 -12.73 -3.46 -0.50
CA ALA A 270 -11.95 -4.57 -1.01
C ALA A 270 -10.64 -4.67 -0.23
N VAL A 271 -10.23 -5.87 0.14
CA VAL A 271 -8.86 -6.16 0.55
C VAL A 271 -8.17 -6.75 -0.67
N MET A 272 -7.21 -6.03 -1.23
CA MET A 272 -6.38 -6.50 -2.34
C MET A 272 -5.19 -7.27 -1.79
N ASP A 273 -5.09 -8.53 -2.18
CA ASP A 273 -4.05 -9.45 -1.71
C ASP A 273 -2.74 -9.26 -2.50
N MET A 274 -1.99 -8.25 -2.06
CA MET A 274 -0.67 -7.94 -2.61
C MET A 274 0.36 -9.04 -2.32
N TYR A 275 0.15 -9.80 -1.22
CA TYR A 275 1.03 -10.94 -0.91
C TYR A 275 0.98 -12.00 -2.01
N SER A 276 -0.22 -12.41 -2.39
CA SER A 276 -0.41 -13.43 -3.43
C SER A 276 0.02 -12.91 -4.80
N LEU A 277 -0.35 -11.67 -5.17
CA LEU A 277 0.05 -11.09 -6.46
C LEU A 277 1.58 -11.03 -6.62
N ILE A 278 2.31 -10.49 -5.65
CA ILE A 278 3.77 -10.39 -5.72
C ILE A 278 4.43 -11.78 -5.63
N SER A 279 3.86 -12.70 -4.85
CA SER A 279 4.31 -14.09 -4.82
C SER A 279 4.16 -14.77 -6.16
N ASP A 280 3.06 -14.54 -6.88
CA ASP A 280 2.86 -15.11 -8.22
C ASP A 280 3.86 -14.56 -9.24
N ILE A 281 4.14 -13.26 -9.19
CA ILE A 281 5.21 -12.68 -10.02
C ILE A 281 6.56 -13.33 -9.69
N TYR A 282 6.85 -13.54 -8.38
CA TYR A 282 8.10 -14.13 -7.92
C TYR A 282 8.29 -15.59 -8.39
N TYR A 283 7.24 -16.42 -8.26
CA TYR A 283 7.31 -17.84 -8.58
C TYR A 283 7.01 -18.17 -10.04
N HIS A 284 6.33 -17.27 -10.79
CA HIS A 284 5.97 -17.43 -12.20
C HIS A 284 6.41 -16.24 -13.07
N PRO A 285 7.66 -15.76 -12.95
CA PRO A 285 8.07 -14.47 -13.51
C PRO A 285 7.90 -14.36 -15.03
N GLN A 286 7.99 -15.47 -15.76
CA GLN A 286 7.83 -15.48 -17.21
C GLN A 286 6.41 -15.12 -17.68
N GLN A 287 5.42 -15.12 -16.79
CA GLN A 287 4.05 -14.72 -17.11
C GLN A 287 3.85 -13.21 -16.97
N TYR A 288 4.74 -12.53 -16.26
CA TYR A 288 4.57 -11.15 -15.82
C TYR A 288 5.66 -10.20 -16.34
N LEU A 289 6.93 -10.64 -16.27
CA LEU A 289 8.08 -9.82 -16.63
C LEU A 289 8.38 -10.01 -18.12
N ASN A 290 8.51 -8.91 -18.86
CA ASN A 290 8.59 -8.90 -20.32
C ASN A 290 9.81 -8.16 -20.88
N GLY A 291 10.84 -7.94 -20.03
CA GLY A 291 12.09 -7.32 -20.45
C GLY A 291 12.87 -8.15 -21.46
N SER A 292 13.91 -7.54 -22.05
CA SER A 292 14.74 -8.17 -23.07
C SER A 292 15.79 -9.16 -22.52
N ALA A 293 16.06 -9.12 -21.20
CA ALA A 293 16.89 -10.07 -20.47
C ALA A 293 16.00 -11.15 -19.80
N PRO A 294 16.58 -12.30 -19.35
CA PRO A 294 15.84 -13.25 -18.54
C PRO A 294 15.23 -12.61 -17.30
N ALA A 295 14.01 -13.04 -16.94
CA ALA A 295 13.31 -12.54 -15.78
C ALA A 295 14.10 -12.78 -14.49
N ASN A 296 14.18 -11.77 -13.64
CA ASN A 296 14.97 -11.76 -12.41
C ASN A 296 14.12 -11.26 -11.23
N VAL A 297 13.89 -12.13 -10.25
CA VAL A 297 13.05 -11.87 -9.08
C VAL A 297 13.83 -11.83 -7.76
N THR A 298 15.10 -12.25 -7.79
CA THR A 298 15.99 -12.24 -6.61
C THR A 298 16.99 -11.08 -6.64
N GLY A 299 17.27 -10.53 -7.84
CA GLY A 299 18.05 -9.31 -8.01
C GLY A 299 17.18 -8.07 -8.15
N TYR A 300 17.83 -6.95 -8.35
CA TYR A 300 17.18 -5.64 -8.52
C TYR A 300 17.94 -4.78 -9.51
N ILE A 301 17.34 -3.69 -9.97
CA ILE A 301 17.85 -2.87 -11.08
C ILE A 301 18.89 -1.86 -10.63
N HIS A 302 18.62 -1.16 -9.52
CA HIS A 302 19.37 0.02 -9.07
C HIS A 302 20.21 -0.30 -7.84
N HIS A 303 21.52 -0.38 -8.04
CA HIS A 303 22.50 -0.76 -7.02
C HIS A 303 23.24 0.47 -6.52
N CYS A 304 23.17 0.74 -5.21
CA CYS A 304 23.96 1.80 -4.59
C CYS A 304 24.95 1.23 -3.57
N ASN A 305 26.06 1.93 -3.35
CA ASN A 305 26.93 1.65 -2.21
C ASN A 305 26.23 1.94 -0.88
N VAL A 306 26.80 1.52 0.24
CA VAL A 306 26.20 1.69 1.59
C VAL A 306 25.91 3.16 1.92
N ALA A 307 26.71 4.10 1.39
CA ALA A 307 26.50 5.52 1.61
C ALA A 307 25.40 6.12 0.70
N GLY A 308 24.90 5.38 -0.29
CA GLY A 308 23.92 5.87 -1.26
C GLY A 308 24.49 6.93 -2.25
N SER A 309 25.82 7.09 -2.31
CA SER A 309 26.48 8.15 -3.10
C SER A 309 26.96 7.70 -4.48
N GLU A 310 27.13 6.41 -4.68
CA GLU A 310 27.54 5.82 -5.96
C GLU A 310 26.56 4.73 -6.32
N CYS A 311 25.86 4.92 -7.45
CA CYS A 311 24.80 4.04 -7.89
C CYS A 311 25.01 3.62 -9.35
N GLU A 312 24.63 2.39 -9.65
CA GLU A 312 24.58 1.80 -10.98
C GLU A 312 23.17 1.29 -11.29
N THR A 313 22.71 1.51 -12.51
CA THR A 313 21.40 1.04 -12.97
C THR A 313 21.59 0.02 -14.09
N LEU A 314 21.06 -1.18 -13.91
CA LEU A 314 21.15 -2.26 -14.88
C LEU A 314 20.24 -2.02 -16.07
N SER A 315 20.59 -2.64 -17.21
CA SER A 315 19.76 -2.64 -18.41
C SER A 315 18.57 -3.59 -18.27
N SER A 316 17.58 -3.45 -19.18
CA SER A 316 16.36 -4.30 -19.22
C SER A 316 15.51 -4.23 -17.94
N PRO A 317 15.06 -3.04 -17.50
CA PRO A 317 14.32 -2.86 -16.25
C PRO A 317 13.07 -3.75 -16.15
N ASP A 318 12.38 -4.00 -17.24
CA ASP A 318 11.16 -4.82 -17.29
C ASP A 318 11.40 -6.33 -17.08
N SER A 319 12.68 -6.74 -16.95
CA SER A 319 13.07 -8.09 -16.55
C SER A 319 13.08 -8.29 -15.04
N PHE A 320 12.94 -7.25 -14.24
CA PHE A 320 13.11 -7.33 -12.79
C PHE A 320 11.80 -7.08 -12.04
N LEU A 321 11.59 -7.89 -10.97
CA LEU A 321 10.53 -7.65 -10.00
C LEU A 321 10.82 -6.41 -9.14
N TRP A 322 12.08 -6.23 -8.73
CA TRP A 322 12.51 -5.19 -7.82
C TRP A 322 13.31 -4.09 -8.53
N TYR A 323 13.02 -2.83 -8.22
CA TYR A 323 13.83 -1.70 -8.69
C TYR A 323 15.13 -1.58 -7.88
N ASP A 324 15.02 -1.55 -6.57
CA ASP A 324 16.13 -1.61 -5.63
C ASP A 324 15.94 -2.76 -4.63
N GLN A 325 16.66 -2.78 -3.54
CA GLN A 325 16.57 -3.86 -2.57
C GLN A 325 15.24 -3.97 -1.82
N LEU A 326 14.32 -3.01 -1.99
CA LEU A 326 13.05 -2.96 -1.28
C LEU A 326 11.83 -2.70 -2.21
N HIS A 327 11.99 -1.81 -3.19
CA HIS A 327 10.87 -1.28 -3.96
C HIS A 327 10.56 -2.14 -5.19
N PRO A 328 9.28 -2.38 -5.50
CA PRO A 328 8.89 -2.95 -6.79
C PRO A 328 9.42 -2.13 -7.96
N SER A 329 9.67 -2.76 -9.10
CA SER A 329 10.04 -2.05 -10.33
C SER A 329 8.84 -1.36 -10.97
N GLN A 330 9.07 -0.43 -11.89
CA GLN A 330 7.99 0.17 -12.69
C GLN A 330 7.16 -0.90 -13.40
N ARG A 331 7.79 -1.96 -13.93
CA ARG A 331 7.05 -3.06 -14.57
C ARG A 331 6.11 -3.75 -13.57
N THR A 332 6.55 -3.94 -12.34
CA THR A 332 5.70 -4.47 -11.28
C THR A 332 4.54 -3.52 -10.95
N ASP A 333 4.78 -2.22 -10.95
CA ASP A 333 3.73 -1.21 -10.75
C ASP A 333 2.68 -1.20 -11.87
N GLU A 334 3.08 -1.44 -13.12
CA GLU A 334 2.13 -1.65 -14.23
C GLU A 334 1.21 -2.86 -13.98
N ILE A 335 1.78 -3.99 -13.53
CA ILE A 335 1.02 -5.20 -13.20
C ILE A 335 0.07 -4.94 -12.02
N ILE A 336 0.54 -4.26 -10.98
CA ILE A 336 -0.30 -3.86 -9.83
C ILE A 336 -1.46 -3.00 -10.29
N ALA A 337 -1.23 -2.05 -11.20
CA ALA A 337 -2.27 -1.19 -11.73
C ALA A 337 -3.33 -1.93 -12.54
N GLU A 338 -2.91 -2.86 -13.39
CA GLU A 338 -3.84 -3.71 -14.15
C GLU A 338 -4.72 -4.53 -13.20
N GLU A 339 -4.12 -5.11 -12.15
CA GLU A 339 -4.85 -5.90 -11.17
C GLU A 339 -5.76 -5.03 -10.28
N PHE A 340 -5.30 -3.85 -9.85
CA PHE A 340 -6.13 -2.89 -9.11
C PHE A 340 -7.40 -2.51 -9.88
N ILE A 341 -7.32 -2.34 -11.19
CA ILE A 341 -8.49 -2.06 -12.03
C ILE A 341 -9.46 -3.25 -12.02
N LYS A 342 -8.98 -4.50 -12.00
CA LYS A 342 -9.84 -5.69 -11.85
C LYS A 342 -10.49 -5.72 -10.46
N VAL A 343 -9.74 -5.36 -9.40
CA VAL A 343 -10.29 -5.19 -8.05
C VAL A 343 -11.44 -4.18 -8.05
N VAL A 344 -11.22 -3.01 -8.63
CA VAL A 344 -12.25 -1.96 -8.73
C VAL A 344 -13.48 -2.43 -9.49
N LYS A 345 -13.31 -3.29 -10.48
CA LYS A 345 -14.42 -3.89 -11.25
C LYS A 345 -15.10 -5.08 -10.55
N GLY A 346 -14.58 -5.52 -9.40
CA GLY A 346 -15.12 -6.64 -8.63
C GLY A 346 -14.82 -8.02 -9.24
N GLY A 347 -13.79 -8.14 -10.07
CA GLY A 347 -13.43 -9.35 -10.82
C GLY A 347 -12.02 -9.87 -10.58
N SER A 348 -11.31 -9.41 -9.56
CA SER A 348 -9.97 -9.88 -9.22
C SER A 348 -10.02 -11.15 -8.39
N GLU A 349 -9.14 -12.10 -8.69
CA GLU A 349 -8.87 -13.27 -7.84
C GLU A 349 -7.99 -12.92 -6.63
N TYR A 350 -7.28 -11.78 -6.68
CA TYR A 350 -6.47 -11.24 -5.60
C TYR A 350 -7.27 -10.26 -4.73
N ALA A 351 -8.57 -10.43 -4.57
CA ALA A 351 -9.34 -9.56 -3.70
C ALA A 351 -10.52 -10.23 -3.01
N THR A 352 -10.76 -9.82 -1.78
CA THR A 352 -12.00 -10.12 -1.04
C THR A 352 -12.81 -8.84 -0.86
N TYR A 353 -14.13 -8.94 -0.85
CA TYR A 353 -15.05 -7.80 -0.90
C TYR A 353 -16.07 -7.85 0.23
N TRP A 354 -16.33 -6.70 0.87
CA TRP A 354 -17.26 -6.57 1.99
C TRP A 354 -18.11 -5.29 1.85
N SER A 355 -19.39 -5.36 2.30
CA SER A 355 -20.35 -4.24 2.23
C SER A 355 -21.32 -4.24 3.41
#